data_4ec833b25804653895e845017a67a6fd
#
_entry.id   4ec833b25804653895e845017a67a6fd
#
_cell.length_a   1.000
_cell.length_b   1.000
_cell.length_c   1.000
_cell.angle_alpha   90.00
_cell.angle_beta   90.00
_cell.angle_gamma   90.00
#
_symmetry.space_group_name_H-M   'P 1'
#
loop_
_entity.id
_entity.type
_entity.pdbx_description
1 polymer ?
#
loop_
_entity_poly.entity_id
_entity_poly.type
_entity_poly.pdbx_seq_one_letter_code
_entity_poly.pdbx_strand_id
1 'polypeptide(L)'
;MPSPVHALAHCPLTPAAVAEFLALPQQPATEGDFDALDAVLRARDWSWEHECLTDSYRTGFGHPLCTEGVAPFGDPTARSFLAFGELYPVDPDDEDLDNMPWLGDLVDDWGRAPGWTVRRPSTVEACVEVLDRAADAVAAHLGAAPERTVTSDAAVVTGPPMPHRIWRTATHAVIVGPHADNGPYGYLTPLQLAASPLGLAPELPPADDAAGLDHWIEAHVDW
;
A
#
# COMPACT_ATOMS: atom_id res chain seq x y z
N MET A 1 2.42 -23.10 11.12
CA MET A 1 2.42 -22.02 12.13
C MET A 1 2.51 -20.74 11.33
N PRO A 2 1.77 -19.68 11.67
CA PRO A 2 1.94 -18.42 10.99
C PRO A 2 3.39 -17.95 11.16
N SER A 3 3.98 -17.48 10.07
CA SER A 3 5.33 -16.93 10.13
C SER A 3 5.36 -15.75 11.11
N PRO A 4 6.34 -15.68 11.99
CA PRO A 4 6.43 -14.55 12.90
C PRO A 4 6.64 -13.27 12.09
N VAL A 5 5.96 -12.20 12.45
CA VAL A 5 6.25 -10.86 11.97
C VAL A 5 7.30 -10.28 12.88
N HIS A 6 8.52 -10.08 12.38
CA HIS A 6 9.62 -9.64 13.22
C HIS A 6 9.72 -8.14 13.36
N ALA A 7 9.36 -7.41 12.31
CA ALA A 7 9.25 -5.96 12.37
C ALA A 7 8.04 -5.46 11.58
N LEU A 8 7.46 -4.39 12.07
CA LEU A 8 6.40 -3.64 11.41
C LEU A 8 6.76 -2.17 11.48
N ALA A 9 7.04 -1.57 10.33
CA ALA A 9 7.09 -0.13 10.16
C ALA A 9 5.70 0.35 9.75
N HIS A 10 5.21 1.47 10.30
CA HIS A 10 3.93 2.03 9.88
C HIS A 10 3.83 3.53 10.16
N CYS A 11 3.09 4.22 9.30
CA CYS A 11 2.63 5.59 9.44
C CYS A 11 1.09 5.59 9.47
N PRO A 12 0.44 6.19 10.49
CA PRO A 12 -1.02 6.15 10.59
C PRO A 12 -1.70 6.82 9.39
N LEU A 13 -2.58 6.09 8.71
CA LEU A 13 -3.41 6.65 7.66
C LEU A 13 -4.51 7.52 8.31
N THR A 14 -4.66 8.75 7.85
CA THR A 14 -5.68 9.68 8.33
C THR A 14 -6.76 9.90 7.28
N PRO A 15 -8.00 10.30 7.65
CA PRO A 15 -9.01 10.66 6.66
C PRO A 15 -8.57 11.78 5.70
N ALA A 16 -7.69 12.67 6.13
CA ALA A 16 -7.13 13.73 5.28
C ALA A 16 -6.15 13.15 4.24
N ALA A 17 -5.28 12.22 4.63
CA ALA A 17 -4.40 11.52 3.70
C ALA A 17 -5.19 10.67 2.68
N VAL A 18 -6.26 10.00 3.14
CA VAL A 18 -7.19 9.29 2.25
C VAL A 18 -7.84 10.24 1.25
N ALA A 19 -8.33 11.40 1.72
CA ALA A 19 -8.94 12.41 0.86
C ALA A 19 -7.96 12.92 -0.21
N GLU A 20 -6.72 13.19 0.18
CA GLU A 20 -5.67 13.63 -0.76
C GLU A 20 -5.39 12.56 -1.81
N PHE A 21 -5.24 11.31 -1.39
CA PHE A 21 -4.98 10.18 -2.27
C PHE A 21 -6.12 9.92 -3.26
N LEU A 22 -7.37 9.90 -2.79
CA LEU A 22 -8.52 9.65 -3.66
C LEU A 22 -8.88 10.86 -4.56
N ALA A 23 -8.32 12.04 -4.25
CA ALA A 23 -8.44 13.25 -5.06
C ALA A 23 -7.19 13.53 -5.92
N LEU A 24 -6.45 12.48 -6.30
CA LEU A 24 -5.32 12.63 -7.23
C LEU A 24 -5.77 13.32 -8.51
N PRO A 25 -4.97 14.28 -9.05
CA PRO A 25 -5.33 14.98 -10.27
C PRO A 25 -5.48 14.00 -11.42
N GLN A 26 -6.62 14.04 -12.06
CA GLN A 26 -6.95 13.25 -13.25
C GLN A 26 -6.45 13.90 -14.55
N GLN A 27 -5.44 14.73 -14.49
CA GLN A 27 -4.87 15.34 -15.70
C GLN A 27 -3.63 14.55 -16.11
N PRO A 28 -3.56 14.07 -17.36
CA PRO A 28 -2.34 13.48 -17.85
C PRO A 28 -1.24 14.53 -17.74
N ALA A 29 -0.21 14.25 -16.93
CA ALA A 29 1.04 14.97 -17.06
C ALA A 29 1.50 14.77 -18.51
N THR A 30 1.83 15.85 -19.22
CA THR A 30 2.41 15.72 -20.54
C THR A 30 3.70 14.94 -20.39
N GLU A 31 3.83 13.83 -21.08
CA GLU A 31 5.00 12.97 -20.99
C GLU A 31 6.27 13.83 -21.16
N GLY A 32 7.16 13.79 -20.16
CA GLY A 32 8.40 14.55 -20.14
C GLY A 32 8.32 15.99 -19.61
N ASP A 33 7.18 16.48 -19.14
CA ASP A 33 7.08 17.81 -18.50
C ASP A 33 7.41 17.74 -17.02
N PHE A 34 8.68 17.59 -16.69
CA PHE A 34 9.16 17.54 -15.30
C PHE A 34 8.96 18.87 -14.55
N ASP A 35 8.95 20.01 -15.24
CA ASP A 35 8.70 21.32 -14.61
C ASP A 35 7.27 21.44 -14.10
N ALA A 36 6.30 20.94 -14.87
CA ALA A 36 4.90 20.90 -14.46
C ALA A 36 4.70 19.94 -13.29
N LEU A 37 5.36 18.78 -13.32
CA LEU A 37 5.35 17.81 -12.24
C LEU A 37 5.92 18.40 -10.94
N ASP A 38 7.09 18.99 -10.99
CA ASP A 38 7.73 19.67 -9.85
C ASP A 38 6.84 20.77 -9.26
N ALA A 39 6.10 21.49 -10.12
CA ALA A 39 5.15 22.50 -9.64
C ALA A 39 4.00 21.87 -8.84
N VAL A 40 3.47 20.72 -9.27
CA VAL A 40 2.43 19.98 -8.55
C VAL A 40 2.96 19.44 -7.23
N LEU A 41 4.15 18.84 -7.22
CA LEU A 41 4.77 18.32 -6.01
C LEU A 41 4.96 19.40 -4.96
N ARG A 42 5.54 20.54 -5.36
CA ARG A 42 5.72 21.71 -4.47
C ARG A 42 4.40 22.27 -3.95
N ALA A 43 3.37 22.34 -4.80
CA ALA A 43 2.05 22.85 -4.40
C ALA A 43 1.34 21.93 -3.37
N ARG A 44 1.71 20.67 -3.32
CA ARG A 44 1.15 19.65 -2.41
C ARG A 44 2.06 19.32 -1.23
N ASP A 45 3.22 19.94 -1.13
CA ASP A 45 4.27 19.59 -0.16
C ASP A 45 4.69 18.10 -0.28
N TRP A 46 4.78 17.63 -1.52
CA TRP A 46 5.25 16.30 -1.85
C TRP A 46 6.71 16.33 -2.29
N SER A 47 7.43 15.24 -2.07
CA SER A 47 8.80 15.06 -2.51
C SER A 47 8.94 13.81 -3.38
N TRP A 48 9.93 13.83 -4.27
CA TRP A 48 10.38 12.65 -4.95
C TRP A 48 11.06 11.70 -3.96
N GLU A 49 10.75 10.40 -4.09
CA GLU A 49 11.54 9.32 -3.54
C GLU A 49 12.05 8.46 -4.66
N HIS A 50 13.37 8.36 -4.76
CA HIS A 50 13.99 7.43 -5.69
C HIS A 50 14.23 6.11 -4.96
N GLU A 51 13.30 5.18 -5.08
CA GLU A 51 13.59 3.78 -4.87
C GLU A 51 14.05 3.15 -6.17
N CYS A 52 14.93 2.15 -6.10
CA CYS A 52 15.77 1.68 -7.20
C CYS A 52 15.07 1.32 -8.52
N LEU A 53 13.76 1.12 -8.59
CA LEU A 53 13.06 0.64 -9.79
C LEU A 53 11.70 1.29 -10.07
N THR A 54 11.14 2.06 -9.15
CA THR A 54 9.85 2.73 -9.35
C THR A 54 9.94 4.17 -8.89
N ASP A 55 9.44 5.07 -9.71
CA ASP A 55 9.25 6.45 -9.29
C ASP A 55 8.14 6.50 -8.25
N SER A 56 8.49 6.84 -7.03
CA SER A 56 7.56 7.04 -5.94
C SER A 56 7.62 8.48 -5.42
N TYR A 57 6.57 8.88 -4.76
CA TYR A 57 6.45 10.21 -4.15
C TYR A 57 6.18 10.03 -2.67
N ARG A 58 6.74 10.92 -1.86
CA ARG A 58 6.32 11.04 -0.47
C ARG A 58 5.32 12.18 -0.36
N THR A 59 4.12 11.86 0.11
CA THR A 59 3.06 12.85 0.34
C THR A 59 3.37 13.75 1.54
N GLY A 60 2.69 14.88 1.66
CA GLY A 60 2.81 15.78 2.82
C GLY A 60 2.43 15.12 4.16
N PHE A 61 1.73 14.00 4.13
CA PHE A 61 1.42 13.17 5.31
C PHE A 61 2.49 12.10 5.61
N GLY A 62 3.56 12.02 4.80
CA GLY A 62 4.68 11.11 5.02
C GLY A 62 4.51 9.72 4.40
N HIS A 63 3.47 9.50 3.60
CA HIS A 63 3.20 8.21 2.95
C HIS A 63 3.86 8.13 1.57
N PRO A 64 4.57 7.05 1.24
CA PRO A 64 4.96 6.75 -0.14
C PRO A 64 3.72 6.54 -1.02
N LEU A 65 3.74 7.15 -2.19
CA LEU A 65 2.73 7.03 -3.23
C LEU A 65 3.36 6.51 -4.50
N CYS A 66 2.86 5.40 -5.01
CA CYS A 66 3.23 4.82 -6.30
C CYS A 66 2.03 4.81 -7.23
N THR A 67 2.27 4.96 -8.53
CA THR A 67 1.24 4.81 -9.56
C THR A 67 1.76 3.93 -10.68
N GLU A 68 0.88 3.11 -11.26
CA GLU A 68 1.22 2.40 -12.49
C GLU A 68 1.48 3.36 -13.64
N GLY A 69 2.47 3.03 -14.48
CA GLY A 69 2.76 3.77 -15.69
C GLY A 69 3.79 4.88 -15.52
N VAL A 70 4.02 5.61 -16.60
CA VAL A 70 5.07 6.64 -16.74
C VAL A 70 4.63 7.99 -16.16
N ALA A 71 3.32 8.20 -16.03
CA ALA A 71 2.79 9.42 -15.45
C ALA A 71 2.54 9.22 -13.96
N PRO A 72 3.09 10.05 -13.09
CA PRO A 72 3.04 9.86 -11.64
C PRO A 72 1.64 9.99 -11.03
N PHE A 73 0.71 10.61 -11.74
CA PHE A 73 -0.69 10.72 -11.38
C PHE A 73 -1.48 11.25 -12.56
N GLY A 74 -2.75 10.87 -12.62
CA GLY A 74 -3.68 11.45 -13.57
C GLY A 74 -4.11 10.53 -14.69
N ASP A 75 -3.59 9.33 -14.80
CA ASP A 75 -4.15 8.31 -15.65
C ASP A 75 -5.34 7.62 -14.93
N PRO A 76 -6.59 7.84 -15.38
CA PRO A 76 -7.76 7.22 -14.74
C PRO A 76 -7.83 5.70 -14.97
N THR A 77 -6.93 5.15 -15.79
CA THR A 77 -6.84 3.71 -16.06
C THR A 77 -5.72 3.04 -15.28
N ALA A 78 -4.87 3.82 -14.61
CA ALA A 78 -3.77 3.31 -13.79
C ALA A 78 -4.22 3.03 -12.36
N ARG A 79 -3.60 2.01 -11.75
CA ARG A 79 -3.70 1.77 -10.32
C ARG A 79 -2.80 2.74 -9.57
N SER A 80 -3.21 3.11 -8.37
CA SER A 80 -2.42 3.95 -7.46
C SER A 80 -2.40 3.33 -6.07
N PHE A 81 -1.26 3.44 -5.40
CA PHE A 81 -1.00 2.79 -4.12
C PHE A 81 -0.39 3.78 -3.14
N LEU A 82 -0.94 3.86 -1.94
CA LEU A 82 -0.43 4.67 -0.84
C LEU A 82 0.03 3.74 0.28
N ALA A 83 1.33 3.59 0.47
CA ALA A 83 1.88 2.73 1.51
C ALA A 83 1.76 3.40 2.88
N PHE A 84 1.25 2.67 3.87
CA PHE A 84 1.13 3.11 5.26
C PHE A 84 1.75 2.12 6.26
N GLY A 85 2.29 1.03 5.78
CA GLY A 85 3.01 0.05 6.58
C GLY A 85 3.85 -0.89 5.74
N GLU A 86 4.78 -1.56 6.38
CA GLU A 86 5.65 -2.54 5.76
C GLU A 86 6.03 -3.62 6.77
N LEU A 87 5.90 -4.87 6.35
CA LEU A 87 6.22 -6.05 7.14
C LEU A 87 7.58 -6.61 6.72
N TYR A 88 8.40 -6.88 7.72
CA TYR A 88 9.73 -7.44 7.55
C TYR A 88 9.75 -8.85 8.13
N PRO A 89 10.07 -9.85 7.30
CA PRO A 89 10.09 -11.26 7.70
C PRO A 89 11.39 -11.59 8.44
N VAL A 90 11.73 -10.89 9.48
CA VAL A 90 12.96 -11.16 10.21
C VAL A 90 12.72 -12.39 11.09
N ASP A 91 13.07 -13.57 10.64
CA ASP A 91 13.26 -14.71 11.52
C ASP A 91 14.69 -14.63 12.09
N PRO A 92 14.87 -14.42 13.41
CA PRO A 92 16.22 -14.36 14.00
C PRO A 92 17.02 -15.66 13.81
N ASP A 93 16.35 -16.76 13.48
CA ASP A 93 16.95 -18.05 13.20
C ASP A 93 17.18 -18.28 11.69
N ASP A 94 16.86 -17.31 10.83
CA ASP A 94 17.05 -17.38 9.40
C ASP A 94 18.49 -16.98 9.05
N GLU A 95 19.29 -17.99 8.65
CA GLU A 95 20.70 -17.80 8.24
C GLU A 95 20.83 -16.84 7.03
N ASP A 96 19.78 -16.67 6.24
CA ASP A 96 19.77 -15.72 5.11
C ASP A 96 19.73 -14.26 5.57
N LEU A 97 19.25 -13.96 6.76
CA LEU A 97 19.27 -12.60 7.32
C LEU A 97 20.67 -12.09 7.65
N ASP A 98 21.56 -12.98 8.09
CA ASP A 98 22.99 -12.63 8.27
C ASP A 98 23.62 -12.20 6.94
N ASN A 99 23.04 -12.61 5.82
CA ASN A 99 23.47 -12.24 4.47
C ASN A 99 22.75 -11.00 3.92
N MET A 100 21.73 -10.47 4.63
CA MET A 100 20.93 -9.31 4.22
C MET A 100 20.94 -8.20 5.30
N PRO A 101 22.11 -7.70 5.71
CA PRO A 101 22.19 -6.67 6.77
C PRO A 101 21.43 -5.39 6.41
N TRP A 102 21.24 -5.12 5.13
CA TRP A 102 20.48 -3.99 4.60
C TRP A 102 18.99 -4.02 4.95
N LEU A 103 18.38 -5.18 5.26
CA LEU A 103 17.02 -5.24 5.80
C LEU A 103 16.89 -4.51 7.14
N GLY A 104 17.92 -4.69 7.99
CA GLY A 104 18.01 -3.93 9.25
C GLY A 104 18.09 -2.43 9.01
N ASP A 105 18.87 -2.02 8.01
CA ASP A 105 19.04 -0.61 7.64
C ASP A 105 17.72 -0.01 7.13
N LEU A 106 16.95 -0.71 6.28
CA LEU A 106 15.63 -0.26 5.81
C LEU A 106 14.66 -0.03 6.97
N VAL A 107 14.60 -0.98 7.91
CA VAL A 107 13.73 -0.82 9.10
C VAL A 107 14.15 0.37 9.93
N ASP A 108 15.46 0.62 10.08
CA ASP A 108 15.99 1.78 10.80
C ASP A 108 15.71 3.08 10.07
N ASP A 109 15.74 3.09 8.74
CA ASP A 109 15.41 4.25 7.91
C ASP A 109 13.94 4.64 8.06
N TRP A 110 13.03 3.68 8.07
CA TRP A 110 11.63 3.94 8.40
C TRP A 110 11.48 4.57 9.79
N GLY A 111 12.24 4.08 10.79
CA GLY A 111 12.22 4.65 12.13
C GLY A 111 12.69 6.10 12.22
N ARG A 112 13.42 6.60 11.21
CA ARG A 112 13.87 8.00 11.09
C ARG A 112 12.91 8.85 10.26
N ALA A 113 12.05 8.23 9.44
CA ALA A 113 11.13 8.93 8.57
C ALA A 113 10.04 9.65 9.40
N PRO A 114 9.70 10.91 9.08
CA PRO A 114 8.67 11.64 9.81
C PRO A 114 7.31 10.93 9.76
N GLY A 115 6.68 10.78 10.93
CA GLY A 115 5.37 10.15 11.05
C GLY A 115 5.39 8.61 11.12
N TRP A 116 6.52 7.98 10.80
CA TRP A 116 6.69 6.54 10.88
C TRP A 116 7.11 6.07 12.26
N THR A 117 6.65 4.89 12.62
CA THR A 117 7.04 4.17 13.85
C THR A 117 7.40 2.74 13.50
N VAL A 118 8.36 2.19 14.24
CA VAL A 118 8.82 0.82 14.07
C VAL A 118 8.57 0.03 15.35
N ARG A 119 8.01 -1.16 15.21
CA ARG A 119 7.86 -2.16 16.30
C ARG A 119 8.76 -3.35 15.99
N ARG A 120 9.61 -3.70 16.97
CA ARG A 120 10.49 -4.88 16.93
C ARG A 120 10.50 -5.55 18.31
N PRO A 121 10.15 -6.83 18.45
CA PRO A 121 9.43 -7.64 17.46
C PRO A 121 8.00 -7.13 17.26
N SER A 122 7.35 -7.57 16.20
CA SER A 122 5.94 -7.31 15.96
C SER A 122 5.13 -8.60 15.90
N THR A 123 3.80 -8.49 15.86
CA THR A 123 2.87 -9.62 15.81
C THR A 123 1.82 -9.42 14.73
N VAL A 124 1.17 -10.52 14.35
CA VAL A 124 0.05 -10.50 13.39
C VAL A 124 -1.07 -9.57 13.88
N GLU A 125 -1.37 -9.62 15.18
CA GLU A 125 -2.41 -8.79 15.79
C GLU A 125 -2.07 -7.30 15.65
N ALA A 126 -0.79 -6.93 15.80
CA ALA A 126 -0.35 -5.55 15.61
C ALA A 126 -0.50 -5.10 14.15
N CYS A 127 -0.29 -5.99 13.19
CA CYS A 127 -0.53 -5.70 11.77
C CYS A 127 -2.02 -5.52 11.49
N VAL A 128 -2.87 -6.41 12.02
CA VAL A 128 -4.33 -6.31 11.89
C VAL A 128 -4.84 -5.01 12.51
N GLU A 129 -4.32 -4.59 13.68
CA GLU A 129 -4.66 -3.30 14.28
C GLU A 129 -4.29 -2.09 13.40
N VAL A 130 -3.17 -2.17 12.67
CA VAL A 130 -2.77 -1.12 11.72
C VAL A 130 -3.73 -1.09 10.54
N LEU A 131 -4.07 -2.25 9.98
CA LEU A 131 -5.06 -2.39 8.90
C LEU A 131 -6.46 -1.92 9.33
N ASP A 132 -6.90 -2.24 10.55
CA ASP A 132 -8.20 -1.80 11.08
C ASP A 132 -8.28 -0.27 11.16
N ARG A 133 -7.25 0.37 11.72
CA ARG A 133 -7.19 1.85 11.80
C ARG A 133 -7.16 2.50 10.43
N ALA A 134 -6.44 1.91 9.47
CA ALA A 134 -6.44 2.39 8.09
C ALA A 134 -7.82 2.27 7.45
N ALA A 135 -8.51 1.14 7.67
CA ALA A 135 -9.86 0.93 7.20
C ALA A 135 -10.87 1.91 7.83
N ASP A 136 -10.72 2.21 9.12
CA ASP A 136 -11.55 3.22 9.80
C ASP A 136 -11.36 4.62 9.16
N ALA A 137 -10.13 4.99 8.79
CA ALA A 137 -9.85 6.25 8.11
C ALA A 137 -10.51 6.32 6.72
N VAL A 138 -10.48 5.22 5.96
CA VAL A 138 -11.15 5.12 4.66
C VAL A 138 -12.67 5.17 4.84
N ALA A 139 -13.22 4.41 5.78
CA ALA A 139 -14.65 4.40 6.07
C ALA A 139 -15.16 5.78 6.50
N ALA A 140 -14.38 6.50 7.32
CA ALA A 140 -14.70 7.86 7.74
C ALA A 140 -14.71 8.83 6.55
N HIS A 141 -13.79 8.69 5.58
CA HIS A 141 -13.75 9.53 4.38
C HIS A 141 -14.90 9.21 3.41
N LEU A 142 -15.13 7.92 3.13
CA LEU A 142 -16.17 7.49 2.20
C LEU A 142 -17.59 7.56 2.77
N GLY A 143 -17.72 7.68 4.10
CA GLY A 143 -19.00 7.67 4.79
C GLY A 143 -19.70 6.29 4.75
N ALA A 144 -18.95 5.20 4.52
CA ALA A 144 -19.48 3.85 4.37
C ALA A 144 -18.52 2.81 4.95
N ALA A 145 -19.05 1.76 5.55
CA ALA A 145 -18.30 0.57 5.91
C ALA A 145 -17.80 -0.16 4.65
N PRO A 146 -16.76 -1.03 4.76
CA PRO A 146 -16.33 -1.85 3.63
C PRO A 146 -17.48 -2.74 3.15
N GLU A 147 -17.61 -2.87 1.83
CA GLU A 147 -18.58 -3.76 1.18
C GLU A 147 -18.25 -5.23 1.47
N ARG A 148 -16.96 -5.51 1.57
CA ARG A 148 -16.43 -6.85 1.84
C ARG A 148 -15.16 -6.78 2.68
N THR A 149 -15.00 -7.77 3.56
CA THR A 149 -13.72 -8.07 4.21
C THR A 149 -13.38 -9.52 3.90
N VAL A 150 -12.17 -9.73 3.37
CA VAL A 150 -11.67 -11.05 2.96
C VAL A 150 -10.31 -11.26 3.64
N THR A 151 -10.14 -12.34 4.39
CA THR A 151 -8.82 -12.76 4.86
C THR A 151 -8.26 -13.75 3.87
N SER A 152 -7.17 -13.41 3.23
CA SER A 152 -6.54 -14.24 2.21
C SER A 152 -5.02 -14.05 2.23
N ASP A 153 -4.32 -14.97 1.59
CA ASP A 153 -2.89 -14.87 1.29
C ASP A 153 -2.62 -14.26 -0.10
N ALA A 154 -3.67 -13.89 -0.81
CA ALA A 154 -3.52 -13.13 -2.05
C ALA A 154 -2.71 -11.85 -1.76
N ALA A 155 -1.71 -11.60 -2.59
CA ALA A 155 -0.79 -10.47 -2.46
C ALA A 155 0.01 -10.41 -1.13
N VAL A 156 0.10 -11.52 -0.38
CA VAL A 156 0.97 -11.63 0.80
C VAL A 156 2.29 -12.28 0.39
N VAL A 157 3.36 -11.52 0.42
CA VAL A 157 4.71 -12.04 0.11
C VAL A 157 5.30 -12.73 1.34
N THR A 158 5.15 -12.12 2.49
CA THR A 158 5.67 -12.65 3.75
C THR A 158 4.65 -12.54 4.87
N GLY A 159 4.66 -13.50 5.77
CA GLY A 159 3.75 -13.50 6.91
C GLY A 159 2.47 -14.30 6.67
N PRO A 160 1.51 -14.21 7.59
CA PRO A 160 0.24 -14.92 7.52
C PRO A 160 -0.74 -14.20 6.58
N PRO A 161 -1.80 -14.92 6.16
CA PRO A 161 -2.94 -14.29 5.50
C PRO A 161 -3.46 -13.10 6.30
N MET A 162 -3.74 -12.00 5.61
CA MET A 162 -4.21 -10.76 6.23
C MET A 162 -5.51 -10.27 5.60
N PRO A 163 -6.31 -9.47 6.34
CA PRO A 163 -7.59 -9.00 5.83
C PRO A 163 -7.42 -7.88 4.81
N HIS A 164 -8.09 -8.05 3.68
CA HIS A 164 -8.37 -7.00 2.70
C HIS A 164 -9.76 -6.43 2.96
N ARG A 165 -9.88 -5.11 3.02
CA ARG A 165 -11.15 -4.41 3.16
C ARG A 165 -11.44 -3.66 1.89
N ILE A 166 -12.60 -3.93 1.30
CA ILE A 166 -12.95 -3.56 -0.06
C ILE A 166 -14.12 -2.60 -0.04
N TRP A 167 -13.99 -1.48 -0.73
CA TRP A 167 -15.05 -0.57 -1.12
C TRP A 167 -15.07 -0.44 -2.63
N ARG A 168 -16.22 -0.17 -3.20
CA ARG A 168 -16.35 0.20 -4.60
C ARG A 168 -17.03 1.56 -4.71
N THR A 169 -16.43 2.45 -5.48
CA THR A 169 -17.04 3.70 -5.93
C THR A 169 -17.66 3.49 -7.31
N ALA A 170 -18.15 4.54 -7.95
CA ALA A 170 -18.66 4.45 -9.32
C ALA A 170 -17.58 4.05 -10.36
N THR A 171 -16.32 4.28 -10.05
CA THR A 171 -15.21 4.15 -11.02
C THR A 171 -14.03 3.32 -10.52
N HIS A 172 -13.85 3.18 -9.21
CA HIS A 172 -12.69 2.53 -8.61
C HIS A 172 -13.07 1.53 -7.54
N ALA A 173 -12.29 0.46 -7.44
CA ALA A 173 -12.13 -0.31 -6.24
C ALA A 173 -11.15 0.44 -5.31
N VAL A 174 -11.49 0.52 -4.03
CA VAL A 174 -10.65 1.08 -2.96
C VAL A 174 -10.39 -0.04 -1.97
N ILE A 175 -9.13 -0.39 -1.79
CA ILE A 175 -8.77 -1.59 -1.03
C ILE A 175 -7.71 -1.23 0.01
N VAL A 176 -7.95 -1.62 1.26
CA VAL A 176 -6.96 -1.57 2.35
C VAL A 176 -6.52 -2.99 2.65
N GLY A 177 -5.24 -3.27 2.51
CA GLY A 177 -4.71 -4.62 2.74
C GLY A 177 -3.23 -4.74 2.47
N PRO A 178 -2.70 -5.96 2.56
CA PRO A 178 -1.36 -6.26 2.09
C PRO A 178 -1.28 -6.14 0.55
N HIS A 179 -0.08 -5.90 0.08
CA HIS A 179 0.24 -5.79 -1.35
C HIS A 179 1.49 -6.63 -1.65
N ALA A 180 1.54 -7.24 -2.83
CA ALA A 180 2.75 -7.90 -3.29
C ALA A 180 3.75 -6.84 -3.74
N ASP A 181 4.97 -6.90 -3.19
CA ASP A 181 6.07 -6.08 -3.68
C ASP A 181 6.78 -6.83 -4.81
N ASN A 182 6.63 -6.35 -6.03
CA ASN A 182 7.32 -6.86 -7.20
C ASN A 182 8.70 -6.18 -7.42
N GLY A 183 9.12 -5.34 -6.48
CA GLY A 183 10.43 -4.69 -6.50
C GLY A 183 11.59 -5.64 -6.15
N PRO A 184 12.81 -5.13 -6.08
CA PRO A 184 14.00 -5.92 -5.73
C PRO A 184 13.93 -6.52 -4.32
N TYR A 185 12.97 -6.11 -3.53
CA TYR A 185 12.74 -6.52 -2.15
C TYR A 185 11.49 -7.40 -2.01
N GLY A 186 11.18 -8.22 -3.01
CA GLY A 186 9.96 -9.05 -3.12
C GLY A 186 9.68 -10.01 -1.97
N TYR A 187 10.39 -9.91 -0.87
CA TYR A 187 10.15 -10.61 0.39
C TYR A 187 9.55 -9.71 1.48
N LEU A 188 9.38 -8.41 1.24
CA LEU A 188 8.62 -7.52 2.11
C LEU A 188 7.14 -7.56 1.73
N THR A 189 6.27 -7.30 2.70
CA THR A 189 4.84 -7.14 2.43
C THR A 189 4.42 -5.73 2.83
N PRO A 190 4.22 -4.84 1.86
CA PRO A 190 3.64 -3.52 2.10
C PRO A 190 2.19 -3.62 2.57
N LEU A 191 1.78 -2.72 3.47
CA LEU A 191 0.38 -2.46 3.80
C LEU A 191 -0.04 -1.18 3.09
N GLN A 192 -1.04 -1.27 2.22
CA GLN A 192 -1.38 -0.19 1.30
C GLN A 192 -2.87 0.13 1.25
N LEU A 193 -3.15 1.37 0.88
CA LEU A 193 -4.42 1.79 0.34
C LEU A 193 -4.29 1.82 -1.18
N ALA A 194 -4.98 0.92 -1.87
CA ALA A 194 -5.05 0.89 -3.32
C ALA A 194 -6.30 1.62 -3.83
N ALA A 195 -6.15 2.37 -4.91
CA ALA A 195 -7.24 2.86 -5.74
C ALA A 195 -7.02 2.33 -7.16
N SER A 196 -7.91 1.44 -7.59
CA SER A 196 -7.77 0.68 -8.83
C SER A 196 -9.02 0.84 -9.70
N PRO A 197 -8.89 1.06 -11.02
CA PRO A 197 -10.04 1.17 -11.90
C PRO A 197 -10.92 -0.09 -11.86
N LEU A 198 -12.22 0.06 -11.66
CA LEU A 198 -13.17 -1.07 -11.68
C LEU A 198 -13.18 -1.81 -13.00
N GLY A 199 -12.75 -1.18 -14.10
CA GLY A 199 -12.69 -1.80 -15.41
C GLY A 199 -11.76 -3.00 -15.51
N LEU A 200 -10.80 -3.15 -14.58
CA LEU A 200 -9.88 -4.29 -14.53
C LEU A 200 -10.60 -5.59 -14.14
N ALA A 201 -11.46 -5.52 -13.12
CA ALA A 201 -12.33 -6.63 -12.71
C ALA A 201 -13.63 -6.04 -12.11
N PRO A 202 -14.66 -5.77 -12.93
CA PRO A 202 -15.81 -4.94 -12.52
C PRO A 202 -16.74 -5.63 -11.52
N GLU A 203 -16.79 -6.96 -11.56
CA GLU A 203 -17.71 -7.74 -10.73
C GLU A 203 -16.98 -8.33 -9.52
N LEU A 204 -17.37 -7.89 -8.32
CA LEU A 204 -16.88 -8.49 -7.08
C LEU A 204 -17.51 -9.88 -6.92
N PRO A 205 -16.72 -10.98 -6.86
CA PRO A 205 -17.22 -12.33 -6.74
C PRO A 205 -18.09 -12.53 -5.48
N PRO A 206 -18.97 -13.54 -5.47
CA PRO A 206 -19.73 -13.94 -4.28
C PRO A 206 -18.83 -14.24 -3.07
N ALA A 207 -19.39 -14.09 -1.87
CA ALA A 207 -18.61 -14.27 -0.63
C ALA A 207 -18.11 -15.70 -0.40
N ASP A 208 -18.74 -16.69 -1.03
CA ASP A 208 -18.42 -18.11 -0.96
C ASP A 208 -17.48 -18.58 -2.09
N ASP A 209 -17.15 -17.69 -3.02
CA ASP A 209 -16.16 -17.94 -4.07
C ASP A 209 -14.78 -17.41 -3.65
N ALA A 210 -14.10 -18.17 -2.79
CA ALA A 210 -12.79 -17.77 -2.26
C ALA A 210 -11.75 -17.57 -3.38
N ALA A 211 -11.67 -18.48 -4.33
CA ALA A 211 -10.71 -18.40 -5.43
C ALA A 211 -10.98 -17.20 -6.36
N GLY A 212 -12.25 -16.92 -6.64
CA GLY A 212 -12.64 -15.74 -7.39
C GLY A 212 -12.31 -14.44 -6.66
N LEU A 213 -12.49 -14.42 -5.32
CA LEU A 213 -12.13 -13.28 -4.49
C LEU A 213 -10.63 -13.04 -4.45
N ASP A 214 -9.81 -14.08 -4.31
CA ASP A 214 -8.35 -13.97 -4.34
C ASP A 214 -7.88 -13.41 -5.68
N HIS A 215 -8.36 -13.97 -6.78
CA HIS A 215 -8.03 -13.47 -8.12
C HIS A 215 -8.50 -12.01 -8.34
N TRP A 216 -9.68 -11.65 -7.80
CA TRP A 216 -10.17 -10.27 -7.87
C TRP A 216 -9.29 -9.30 -7.08
N ILE A 217 -8.84 -9.69 -5.89
CA ILE A 217 -7.92 -8.91 -5.07
C ILE A 217 -6.60 -8.71 -5.82
N GLU A 218 -5.99 -9.80 -6.32
CA GLU A 218 -4.75 -9.75 -7.11
C GLU A 218 -4.88 -8.77 -8.28
N ALA A 219 -5.95 -8.85 -9.05
CA ALA A 219 -6.17 -7.96 -10.20
C ALA A 219 -6.19 -6.46 -9.84
N HIS A 220 -6.51 -6.12 -8.60
CA HIS A 220 -6.61 -4.74 -8.14
C HIS A 220 -5.43 -4.26 -7.30
N VAL A 221 -4.67 -5.15 -6.67
CA VAL A 221 -3.58 -4.79 -5.75
C VAL A 221 -2.20 -5.28 -6.19
N ASP A 222 -2.13 -6.23 -7.13
CA ASP A 222 -0.86 -6.75 -7.64
C ASP A 222 -0.44 -5.98 -8.91
N TRP A 223 0.86 -5.61 -9.04
CA TRP A 223 1.40 -4.86 -10.18
C TRP A 223 2.83 -5.24 -10.54
#